data_a8de09ecf28f5df98825bd561a4dde75
#
_entry.id   a8de09ecf28f5df98825bd561a4dde75
#
_cell.length_a   1.000
_cell.length_b   1.000
_cell.length_c   1.000
_cell.angle_alpha   90.00
_cell.angle_beta   90.00
_cell.angle_gamma   90.00
#
_symmetry.space_group_name_H-M   'P 1'
#
loop_
_entity.id
_entity.type
_entity.pdbx_description
1 polymer ?
#
loop_
_entity_poly.entity_id
_entity_poly.type
_entity_poly.pdbx_seq_one_letter_code
_entity_poly.pdbx_strand_id
1 'polypeptide(L)'
;LRDYLEKNKYSIAANGVVYDTQIKGFLPSILDKWFDERVEYKNLRKKYEAEGDTVKAEYFDRMQLVTKILLNSFYGVLGNPGFRFFDPDNAVAITGQQLIKFTADVGNNFYAKELGRKKDYNIYIDTDSVFFSSLPLIEKRWPEYDITDEGWMAEKTIEIADQVQD
;
A
#
# COMPACT_ATOMS: atom_id res chain seq x y z
N LEU A 1 10.15 -2.92 25.38
CA LEU A 1 9.50 -3.82 24.43
C LEU A 1 10.30 -3.91 23.13
N ARG A 2 10.63 -2.79 22.50
CA ARG A 2 11.38 -2.73 21.23
C ARG A 2 12.69 -3.52 21.31
N ASP A 3 13.52 -3.25 22.30
CA ASP A 3 14.82 -3.91 22.50
C ASP A 3 14.66 -5.43 22.69
N TYR A 4 13.58 -5.86 23.34
CA TYR A 4 13.27 -7.27 23.52
C TYR A 4 12.91 -7.94 22.19
N LEU A 5 12.07 -7.30 21.37
CA LEU A 5 11.66 -7.81 20.06
C LEU A 5 12.85 -7.89 19.10
N GLU A 6 13.67 -6.83 19.03
CA GLU A 6 14.86 -6.78 18.19
C GLU A 6 15.89 -7.85 18.60
N LYS A 7 16.15 -8.00 19.91
CA LYS A 7 17.11 -9.00 20.44
C LYS A 7 16.69 -10.42 20.10
N ASN A 8 15.39 -10.71 20.15
CA ASN A 8 14.86 -12.06 19.92
C ASN A 8 14.42 -12.27 18.46
N LYS A 9 14.57 -11.25 17.59
CA LYS A 9 14.13 -11.27 16.20
C LYS A 9 12.62 -11.58 16.06
N TYR A 10 11.83 -10.92 16.87
CA TYR A 10 10.38 -11.00 16.82
C TYR A 10 9.78 -9.76 16.17
N SER A 11 8.65 -9.92 15.49
CA SER A 11 7.76 -8.85 15.09
C SER A 11 6.45 -8.93 15.87
N ILE A 12 5.76 -7.80 16.02
CA ILE A 12 4.49 -7.72 16.72
C ILE A 12 3.44 -7.10 15.81
N ALA A 13 2.30 -7.74 15.70
CA ALA A 13 1.13 -7.18 15.02
C ALA A 13 0.40 -6.16 15.91
N ALA A 14 -0.46 -5.34 15.32
CA ALA A 14 -1.18 -4.29 16.05
C ALA A 14 -2.13 -4.82 17.13
N ASN A 15 -2.58 -6.07 17.02
CA ASN A 15 -3.38 -6.76 18.04
C ASN A 15 -2.54 -7.45 19.15
N GLY A 16 -1.19 -7.29 19.12
CA GLY A 16 -0.28 -7.84 20.11
C GLY A 16 0.24 -9.25 19.82
N VAL A 17 -0.18 -9.88 18.75
CA VAL A 17 0.35 -11.20 18.33
C VAL A 17 1.81 -11.05 17.92
N VAL A 18 2.66 -11.94 18.43
CA VAL A 18 4.11 -11.94 18.19
C VAL A 18 4.47 -13.05 17.21
N TYR A 19 5.29 -12.70 16.22
CA TYR A 19 5.78 -13.61 15.19
C TYR A 19 7.29 -13.74 15.25
N ASP A 20 7.80 -14.94 15.06
CA ASP A 20 9.22 -15.20 14.84
C ASP A 20 9.61 -14.79 13.41
N THR A 21 10.63 -13.92 13.29
CA THR A 21 11.11 -13.47 11.97
C THR A 21 12.26 -14.32 11.42
N GLN A 22 12.75 -15.29 12.19
CA GLN A 22 13.86 -16.16 11.77
C GLN A 22 13.38 -17.32 10.90
N ILE A 23 12.10 -17.69 11.04
CA ILE A 23 11.52 -18.81 10.31
C ILE A 23 10.41 -18.28 9.42
N LYS A 24 10.60 -18.38 8.11
CA LYS A 24 9.55 -18.06 7.17
C LYS A 24 8.46 -19.11 7.21
N GLY A 25 7.28 -18.72 7.63
CA GLY A 25 6.12 -19.60 7.70
C GLY A 25 5.70 -20.13 6.32
N PHE A 26 4.97 -21.25 6.32
CA PHE A 26 4.46 -21.88 5.11
C PHE A 26 3.55 -20.94 4.30
N LEU A 27 2.63 -20.24 4.97
CA LEU A 27 1.70 -19.32 4.30
C LEU A 27 2.41 -18.13 3.63
N PRO A 28 3.30 -17.39 4.33
CA PRO A 28 4.09 -16.35 3.70
C PRO A 28 4.93 -16.86 2.52
N SER A 29 5.45 -18.10 2.60
CA SER A 29 6.26 -18.66 1.51
C SER A 29 5.45 -18.89 0.23
N ILE A 30 4.19 -19.34 0.35
CA ILE A 30 3.29 -19.50 -0.80
C ILE A 30 2.91 -18.12 -1.36
N LEU A 31 2.58 -17.17 -0.50
CA LEU A 31 2.18 -15.82 -0.91
C LEU A 31 3.31 -15.11 -1.67
N ASP A 32 4.55 -15.21 -1.19
CA ASP A 32 5.70 -14.63 -1.89
C ASP A 32 5.86 -15.24 -3.28
N LYS A 33 5.82 -16.58 -3.39
CA LYS A 33 5.91 -17.23 -4.69
C LYS A 33 4.85 -16.73 -5.67
N TRP A 34 3.59 -16.67 -5.25
CA TRP A 34 2.51 -16.19 -6.11
C TRP A 34 2.63 -14.69 -6.41
N PHE A 35 3.17 -13.91 -5.48
CA PHE A 35 3.43 -12.50 -5.72
C PHE A 35 4.50 -12.31 -6.78
N ASP A 36 5.61 -13.04 -6.69
CA ASP A 36 6.69 -12.99 -7.68
C ASP A 36 6.21 -13.45 -9.07
N GLU A 37 5.47 -14.54 -9.15
CA GLU A 37 4.82 -14.99 -10.41
C GLU A 37 3.92 -13.90 -11.00
N ARG A 38 3.15 -13.22 -10.17
CA ARG A 38 2.29 -12.12 -10.63
C ARG A 38 3.10 -10.94 -11.18
N VAL A 39 4.20 -10.58 -10.53
CA VAL A 39 5.10 -9.53 -11.01
C VAL A 39 5.71 -9.91 -12.35
N GLU A 40 6.15 -11.16 -12.50
CA GLU A 40 6.66 -11.68 -13.77
C GLU A 40 5.60 -11.58 -14.88
N TYR A 41 4.38 -12.06 -14.64
CA TYR A 41 3.30 -11.97 -15.63
C TYR A 41 2.97 -10.53 -16.03
N LYS A 42 2.98 -9.58 -15.09
CA LYS A 42 2.81 -8.16 -15.39
C LYS A 42 3.93 -7.61 -16.30
N ASN A 43 5.17 -8.03 -16.07
CA ASN A 43 6.30 -7.60 -16.87
C ASN A 43 6.24 -8.21 -18.28
N LEU A 44 5.89 -9.49 -18.39
CA LEU A 44 5.68 -10.17 -19.66
C LEU A 44 4.53 -9.54 -20.46
N ARG A 45 3.41 -9.20 -19.80
CA ARG A 45 2.32 -8.47 -20.43
C ARG A 45 2.82 -7.16 -21.06
N LYS A 46 3.50 -6.31 -20.28
CA LYS A 46 4.02 -5.03 -20.77
C LYS A 46 5.00 -5.22 -21.94
N LYS A 47 5.85 -6.24 -21.87
CA LYS A 47 6.79 -6.58 -22.94
C LYS A 47 6.05 -6.90 -24.24
N TYR A 48 5.07 -7.80 -24.20
CA TYR A 48 4.33 -8.22 -25.38
C TYR A 48 3.39 -7.14 -25.92
N GLU A 49 2.86 -6.25 -25.05
CA GLU A 49 2.17 -5.04 -25.47
C GLU A 49 3.09 -4.13 -26.31
N ALA A 50 4.33 -3.91 -25.86
CA ALA A 50 5.31 -3.10 -26.58
C ALA A 50 5.77 -3.75 -27.90
N GLU A 51 5.79 -5.08 -27.98
CA GLU A 51 6.12 -5.84 -29.21
C GLU A 51 4.92 -5.94 -30.18
N GLY A 52 3.72 -5.51 -29.78
CA GLY A 52 2.49 -5.61 -30.57
C GLY A 52 1.87 -7.02 -30.61
N ASP A 53 2.37 -7.96 -29.81
CA ASP A 53 1.81 -9.32 -29.69
C ASP A 53 0.63 -9.31 -28.70
N THR A 54 -0.53 -8.92 -29.21
CA THR A 54 -1.76 -8.78 -28.40
C THR A 54 -2.23 -10.10 -27.79
N VAL A 55 -2.00 -11.23 -28.47
CA VAL A 55 -2.42 -12.57 -28.01
C VAL A 55 -1.65 -12.96 -26.75
N LYS A 56 -0.33 -12.78 -26.76
CA LYS A 56 0.49 -13.05 -25.57
C LYS A 56 0.25 -12.03 -24.47
N ALA A 57 0.06 -10.76 -24.82
CA ALA A 57 -0.27 -9.73 -23.85
C ALA A 57 -1.56 -10.08 -23.08
N GLU A 58 -2.62 -10.46 -23.77
CA GLU A 58 -3.88 -10.92 -23.13
C GLU A 58 -3.70 -12.19 -22.31
N TYR A 59 -2.90 -13.14 -22.77
CA TYR A 59 -2.62 -14.36 -22.02
C TYR A 59 -1.98 -14.02 -20.67
N PHE A 60 -0.93 -13.19 -20.63
CA PHE A 60 -0.25 -12.82 -19.40
C PHE A 60 -1.10 -11.89 -18.53
N ASP A 61 -1.99 -11.08 -19.10
CA ASP A 61 -2.95 -10.31 -18.34
C ASP A 61 -3.92 -11.21 -17.57
N ARG A 62 -4.44 -12.27 -18.21
CA ARG A 62 -5.27 -13.26 -17.54
C ARG A 62 -4.51 -14.02 -16.45
N MET A 63 -3.26 -14.41 -16.70
CA MET A 63 -2.44 -15.11 -15.71
C MET A 63 -2.19 -14.26 -14.46
N GLN A 64 -1.83 -12.97 -14.64
CA GLN A 64 -1.65 -12.08 -13.50
C GLN A 64 -2.95 -11.83 -12.73
N LEU A 65 -4.10 -11.81 -13.42
CA LEU A 65 -5.41 -11.67 -12.77
C LEU A 65 -5.78 -12.90 -11.95
N VAL A 66 -5.58 -14.11 -12.49
CA VAL A 66 -5.80 -15.37 -11.75
C VAL A 66 -4.95 -15.41 -10.49
N THR A 67 -3.65 -15.07 -10.60
CA THR A 67 -2.74 -15.04 -9.45
C THR A 67 -3.16 -13.99 -8.41
N LYS A 68 -3.66 -12.82 -8.85
CA LYS A 68 -4.25 -11.81 -7.95
C LYS A 68 -5.45 -12.37 -7.18
N ILE A 69 -6.33 -13.10 -7.86
CA ILE A 69 -7.51 -13.71 -7.23
C ILE A 69 -7.07 -14.76 -6.20
N LEU A 70 -6.07 -15.60 -6.52
CA LEU A 70 -5.53 -16.58 -5.58
C LEU A 70 -4.95 -15.92 -4.33
N LEU A 71 -4.14 -14.87 -4.47
CA LEU A 71 -3.57 -14.09 -3.37
C LEU A 71 -4.67 -13.53 -2.45
N ASN A 72 -5.68 -12.90 -3.03
CA ASN A 72 -6.77 -12.31 -2.27
C ASN A 72 -7.66 -13.37 -1.60
N SER A 73 -7.94 -14.47 -2.28
CA SER A 73 -8.73 -15.58 -1.73
C SER A 73 -8.01 -16.26 -0.57
N PHE A 74 -6.70 -16.40 -0.67
CA PHE A 74 -5.89 -16.99 0.39
C PHE A 74 -5.93 -16.13 1.66
N TYR A 75 -5.86 -14.81 1.52
CA TYR A 75 -6.07 -13.89 2.63
C TYR A 75 -7.49 -14.03 3.20
N GLY A 76 -8.51 -14.13 2.35
CA GLY A 76 -9.91 -14.26 2.76
C GLY A 76 -10.20 -15.52 3.57
N VAL A 77 -9.54 -16.65 3.27
CA VAL A 77 -9.77 -17.90 4.00
C VAL A 77 -9.21 -17.89 5.42
N LEU A 78 -8.26 -16.99 5.75
CA LEU A 78 -7.79 -16.81 7.13
C LEU A 78 -8.91 -16.33 8.07
N GLY A 79 -9.91 -15.63 7.54
CA GLY A 79 -11.11 -15.23 8.27
C GLY A 79 -12.21 -16.29 8.33
N ASN A 80 -12.01 -17.49 7.75
CA ASN A 80 -13.03 -18.56 7.74
C ASN A 80 -12.82 -19.53 8.91
N PRO A 81 -13.79 -19.67 9.82
CA PRO A 81 -13.68 -20.58 10.96
C PRO A 81 -13.41 -22.06 10.62
N GLY A 82 -13.76 -22.49 9.42
CA GLY A 82 -13.47 -23.86 8.94
C GLY A 82 -12.05 -24.05 8.40
N PHE A 83 -11.27 -23.00 8.31
CA PHE A 83 -9.90 -23.09 7.77
C PHE A 83 -8.90 -23.48 8.87
N ARG A 84 -7.96 -24.37 8.56
CA ARG A 84 -6.98 -24.89 9.52
C ARG A 84 -6.13 -23.79 10.19
N PHE A 85 -5.86 -22.70 9.46
CA PHE A 85 -5.07 -21.55 9.93
C PHE A 85 -5.95 -20.33 10.15
N PHE A 86 -7.18 -20.56 10.64
CA PHE A 86 -8.11 -19.49 10.99
C PHE A 86 -7.47 -18.53 11.99
N ASP A 87 -7.47 -17.24 11.64
CA ASP A 87 -7.01 -16.15 12.49
C ASP A 87 -8.23 -15.31 12.93
N PRO A 88 -8.83 -15.61 14.11
CA PRO A 88 -10.01 -14.91 14.59
C PRO A 88 -9.73 -13.44 14.89
N ASP A 89 -8.49 -13.11 15.25
CA ASP A 89 -8.09 -11.76 15.60
C ASP A 89 -7.67 -10.93 14.39
N ASN A 90 -7.61 -11.56 13.21
CA ASN A 90 -7.30 -10.93 11.93
C ASN A 90 -6.10 -9.97 12.00
N ALA A 91 -4.98 -10.48 12.56
CA ALA A 91 -3.77 -9.70 12.84
C ALA A 91 -3.27 -8.89 11.65
N VAL A 92 -3.38 -9.45 10.44
CA VAL A 92 -2.95 -8.79 9.18
C VAL A 92 -3.82 -7.58 8.87
N ALA A 93 -5.16 -7.72 8.93
CA ALA A 93 -6.09 -6.62 8.63
C ALA A 93 -5.99 -5.51 9.67
N ILE A 94 -5.94 -5.86 10.96
CA ILE A 94 -5.83 -4.86 12.04
C ILE A 94 -4.50 -4.11 11.92
N THR A 95 -3.41 -4.79 11.60
CA THR A 95 -2.11 -4.13 11.38
C THR A 95 -2.16 -3.20 10.18
N GLY A 96 -2.74 -3.63 9.05
CA GLY A 96 -2.96 -2.79 7.87
C GLY A 96 -3.80 -1.54 8.19
N GLN A 97 -4.89 -1.71 8.95
CA GLN A 97 -5.72 -0.58 9.39
C GLN A 97 -4.96 0.41 10.29
N GLN A 98 -4.07 -0.06 11.16
CA GLN A 98 -3.26 0.83 11.99
C GLN A 98 -2.20 1.56 11.16
N LEU A 99 -1.58 0.87 10.21
CA LEU A 99 -0.59 1.48 9.31
C LEU A 99 -1.21 2.59 8.45
N ILE A 100 -2.39 2.36 7.87
CA ILE A 100 -3.03 3.38 7.04
C ILE A 100 -3.48 4.60 7.85
N LYS A 101 -3.98 4.40 9.09
CA LYS A 101 -4.30 5.49 10.01
C LYS A 101 -3.05 6.29 10.38
N PHE A 102 -1.95 5.61 10.69
CA PHE A 102 -0.68 6.26 10.96
C PHE A 102 -0.21 7.09 9.75
N THR A 103 -0.30 6.55 8.54
CA THR A 103 0.04 7.28 7.31
C THR A 103 -0.83 8.54 7.14
N ALA A 104 -2.13 8.45 7.40
CA ALA A 104 -3.03 9.60 7.39
C ALA A 104 -2.65 10.65 8.42
N ASP A 105 -2.28 10.24 9.63
CA ASP A 105 -1.83 11.14 10.70
C ASP A 105 -0.51 11.83 10.34
N VAL A 106 0.45 11.12 9.75
CA VAL A 106 1.72 11.70 9.27
C VAL A 106 1.45 12.77 8.22
N GLY A 107 0.65 12.46 7.21
CA GLY A 107 0.26 13.43 6.18
C GLY A 107 -0.45 14.65 6.77
N ASN A 108 -1.44 14.44 7.65
CA ASN A 108 -2.14 15.54 8.32
C ASN A 108 -1.22 16.42 9.15
N ASN A 109 -0.23 15.84 9.84
CA ASN A 109 0.75 16.59 10.62
C ASN A 109 1.68 17.42 9.72
N PHE A 110 2.09 16.87 8.58
CA PHE A 110 2.86 17.60 7.57
C PHE A 110 2.07 18.82 7.07
N TYR A 111 0.83 18.64 6.64
CA TYR A 111 -0.03 19.73 6.19
C TYR A 111 -0.30 20.77 7.30
N ALA A 112 -0.55 20.31 8.52
CA ALA A 112 -0.80 21.20 9.65
C ALA A 112 0.42 22.08 9.96
N LYS A 113 1.63 21.50 9.90
CA LYS A 113 2.90 22.23 10.08
C LYS A 113 3.10 23.26 8.99
N GLU A 114 2.92 22.86 7.74
CA GLU A 114 3.09 23.71 6.58
C GLU A 114 2.06 24.85 6.55
N LEU A 115 0.80 24.57 6.81
CA LEU A 115 -0.30 25.55 6.70
C LEU A 115 -0.51 26.36 7.99
N GLY A 116 0.14 25.99 9.11
CA GLY A 116 -0.05 26.63 10.40
C GLY A 116 -1.43 26.43 11.02
N ARG A 117 -2.19 25.44 10.53
CA ARG A 117 -3.56 25.18 10.97
C ARG A 117 -3.78 23.66 11.10
N LYS A 118 -4.24 23.23 12.25
CA LYS A 118 -4.60 21.83 12.50
C LYS A 118 -6.02 21.56 11.99
N LYS A 119 -6.13 20.67 11.01
CA LYS A 119 -7.40 20.21 10.45
C LYS A 119 -7.17 18.84 9.80
N ASP A 120 -8.20 18.12 9.47
CA ASP A 120 -8.11 16.94 8.61
C ASP A 120 -8.02 17.38 7.14
N TYR A 121 -6.89 17.07 6.51
CA TYR A 121 -6.60 17.37 5.10
C TYR A 121 -6.78 16.15 4.19
N ASN A 122 -7.04 15.00 4.80
CA ASN A 122 -7.34 13.76 4.13
C ASN A 122 -8.70 13.85 3.43
N ILE A 123 -8.76 13.52 2.16
CA ILE A 123 -10.00 13.53 1.36
C ILE A 123 -10.66 12.16 1.39
N TYR A 124 -9.83 11.12 1.26
CA TYR A 124 -10.28 9.76 1.10
C TYR A 124 -9.21 8.77 1.51
N ILE A 125 -9.60 7.65 2.09
CA ILE A 125 -8.74 6.51 2.42
C ILE A 125 -9.35 5.26 1.79
N ASP A 126 -8.53 4.50 1.07
CA ASP A 126 -8.96 3.24 0.51
C ASP A 126 -7.90 2.16 0.75
N THR A 127 -8.26 1.17 1.54
CA THR A 127 -7.51 -0.04 1.85
C THR A 127 -6.05 0.22 2.27
N ASP A 128 -5.19 0.63 1.34
CA ASP A 128 -3.74 0.83 1.48
C ASP A 128 -3.25 2.19 0.95
N SER A 129 -4.18 3.09 0.65
CA SER A 129 -3.86 4.41 0.11
C SER A 129 -4.60 5.53 0.86
N VAL A 130 -3.91 6.68 1.00
CA VAL A 130 -4.44 7.91 1.57
C VAL A 130 -4.34 9.02 0.55
N PHE A 131 -5.43 9.72 0.33
CA PHE A 131 -5.52 10.80 -0.65
C PHE A 131 -5.60 12.16 0.07
N PHE A 132 -4.70 13.05 -0.28
CA PHE A 132 -4.68 14.43 0.17
C PHE A 132 -4.88 15.39 -1.00
N SER A 133 -5.50 16.54 -0.76
CA SER A 133 -5.50 17.62 -1.74
C SER A 133 -4.19 18.39 -1.68
N SER A 134 -3.47 18.48 -2.80
CA SER A 134 -2.29 19.34 -2.92
C SER A 134 -2.64 20.82 -2.95
N LEU A 135 -3.87 21.17 -3.33
CA LEU A 135 -4.32 22.54 -3.56
C LEU A 135 -4.04 23.51 -2.40
N PRO A 136 -4.31 23.20 -1.12
CA PRO A 136 -4.03 24.13 -0.02
C PRO A 136 -2.55 24.48 0.14
N LEU A 137 -1.65 23.56 -0.21
CA LEU A 137 -0.20 23.80 -0.20
C LEU A 137 0.23 24.58 -1.44
N ILE A 138 -0.36 24.29 -2.59
CA ILE A 138 -0.12 25.04 -3.83
C ILE A 138 -0.51 26.49 -3.66
N GLU A 139 -1.72 26.78 -3.16
CA GLU A 139 -2.20 28.14 -2.87
C GLU A 139 -1.27 28.91 -1.95
N LYS A 140 -0.71 28.24 -0.94
CA LYS A 140 0.22 28.88 0.00
C LYS A 140 1.59 29.16 -0.61
N ARG A 141 2.15 28.17 -1.35
CA ARG A 141 3.53 28.22 -1.85
C ARG A 141 3.66 29.03 -3.13
N TRP A 142 2.63 28.98 -3.96
CA TRP A 142 2.59 29.62 -5.29
C TRP A 142 1.27 30.37 -5.48
N PRO A 143 1.09 31.56 -4.85
CA PRO A 143 -0.20 32.27 -4.83
C PRO A 143 -0.74 32.66 -6.22
N GLU A 144 0.13 32.75 -7.22
CA GLU A 144 -0.23 33.12 -8.60
C GLU A 144 -0.39 31.88 -9.52
N TYR A 145 -0.72 30.74 -8.96
CA TYR A 145 -0.91 29.51 -9.71
C TYR A 145 -2.11 29.59 -10.67
N ASP A 146 -2.00 28.90 -11.80
CA ASP A 146 -3.13 28.70 -12.72
C ASP A 146 -3.63 27.25 -12.62
N ILE A 147 -4.84 27.09 -12.10
CA ILE A 147 -5.46 25.76 -11.94
C ILE A 147 -5.74 25.08 -13.28
N THR A 148 -5.76 25.83 -14.38
CA THR A 148 -5.99 25.29 -15.73
C THR A 148 -4.72 24.76 -16.39
N ASP A 149 -3.53 25.08 -15.84
CA ASP A 149 -2.28 24.49 -16.27
C ASP A 149 -2.09 23.11 -15.63
N GLU A 150 -2.68 22.08 -16.26
CA GLU A 150 -2.65 20.71 -15.78
C GLU A 150 -1.20 20.16 -15.63
N GLY A 151 -0.29 20.56 -16.52
CA GLY A 151 1.09 20.10 -16.51
C GLY A 151 1.83 20.64 -15.29
N TRP A 152 1.74 21.92 -15.04
CA TRP A 152 2.33 22.57 -13.88
C TRP A 152 1.72 22.06 -12.57
N MET A 153 0.38 21.92 -12.53
CA MET A 153 -0.34 21.39 -11.35
C MET A 153 0.10 19.97 -11.00
N ALA A 154 0.28 19.11 -12.01
CA ALA A 154 0.77 17.75 -11.82
C ALA A 154 2.20 17.74 -11.27
N GLU A 155 3.12 18.54 -11.82
CA GLU A 155 4.49 18.66 -11.34
C GLU A 155 4.54 19.08 -9.87
N LYS A 156 3.80 20.11 -9.49
CA LYS A 156 3.79 20.61 -8.11
C LYS A 156 3.10 19.64 -7.13
N THR A 157 2.11 18.90 -7.59
CA THR A 157 1.49 17.83 -6.80
C THR A 157 2.49 16.72 -6.49
N ILE A 158 3.30 16.30 -7.47
CA ILE A 158 4.35 15.29 -7.27
C ILE A 158 5.42 15.82 -6.31
N GLU A 159 5.88 17.06 -6.49
CA GLU A 159 6.85 17.69 -5.58
C GLU A 159 6.38 17.70 -4.12
N ILE A 160 5.08 17.97 -3.87
CA ILE A 160 4.49 17.91 -2.53
C ILE A 160 4.43 16.46 -2.03
N ALA A 161 4.03 15.52 -2.89
CA ALA A 161 3.91 14.11 -2.51
C ALA A 161 5.26 13.52 -2.09
N ASP A 162 6.34 13.83 -2.81
CA ASP A 162 7.69 13.38 -2.48
C ASP A 162 8.13 13.89 -1.09
N GLN A 163 7.79 15.13 -0.74
CA GLN A 163 8.12 15.71 0.58
C GLN A 163 7.32 15.10 1.75
N VAL A 164 6.15 14.52 1.48
CA VAL A 164 5.36 13.82 2.51
C VAL A 164 5.93 12.43 2.79
N GLN A 165 6.63 11.83 1.81
CA GLN A 165 7.22 10.49 1.94
C GLN A 165 8.56 10.49 2.69
N ASP A 166 9.31 11.60 2.68
CA ASP A 166 10.56 11.81 3.42
C ASP A 166 10.30 12.10 4.92
#